data_79e68b2548d3559dad2df443d9e01fc0
#
_entry.id   79e68b2548d3559dad2df443d9e01fc0
#
_cell.length_a   1.000
_cell.length_b   1.000
_cell.length_c   1.000
_cell.angle_alpha   90.00
_cell.angle_beta   90.00
_cell.angle_gamma   90.00
#
_symmetry.space_group_name_H-M   'P 1'
#
loop_
_entity.id
_entity.type
_entity.pdbx_description
1 polymer ?
#
loop_
_entity_poly.entity_id
_entity_poly.type
_entity_poly.pdbx_seq_one_letter_code
_entity_poly.pdbx_strand_id
1 'polypeptide(L)'
;MGSKNEIITMLEKENMRTDIPDFRAGDTVKVHVRIREGEKERIQVFQGVVIRRHNRNQLTATFTVRKVSYGIGVERIFPLHSPMIEKIEVVTRGRVRRSRLYYLRNLRGKAARIKERR
;
A
#
# COMPACT_ATOMS: atom_id res chain seq x y z
N MET A 1 24.76 -5.60 -26.33
CA MET A 1 24.55 -5.55 -24.89
C MET A 1 23.93 -4.22 -24.50
N GLY A 2 22.93 -4.25 -23.64
CA GLY A 2 22.35 -3.03 -23.10
C GLY A 2 23.28 -2.30 -22.14
N SER A 3 22.97 -1.03 -21.87
CA SER A 3 23.64 -0.25 -20.85
C SER A 3 23.42 -0.85 -19.47
N LYS A 4 24.21 -0.44 -18.48
CA LYS A 4 23.99 -0.84 -17.08
C LYS A 4 22.57 -0.52 -16.62
N ASN A 5 22.03 0.63 -17.03
CA ASN A 5 20.67 1.04 -16.67
C ASN A 5 19.61 0.11 -17.26
N GLU A 6 19.81 -0.36 -18.48
CA GLU A 6 18.89 -1.32 -19.11
C GLU A 6 18.91 -2.67 -18.40
N ILE A 7 20.09 -3.15 -18.01
CA ILE A 7 20.25 -4.41 -17.28
C ILE A 7 19.57 -4.31 -15.90
N ILE A 8 19.79 -3.22 -15.17
CA ILE A 8 19.16 -2.98 -13.88
C ILE A 8 17.65 -2.93 -14.02
N THR A 9 17.14 -2.24 -15.04
CA THR A 9 15.69 -2.16 -15.30
C THR A 9 15.09 -3.53 -15.58
N MET A 10 15.78 -4.37 -16.36
CA MET A 10 15.31 -5.73 -16.63
C MET A 10 15.28 -6.59 -15.37
N LEU A 11 16.32 -6.53 -14.52
CA LEU A 11 16.37 -7.26 -13.26
C LEU A 11 15.27 -6.79 -12.31
N GLU A 12 15.02 -5.50 -12.23
CA GLU A 12 13.93 -4.95 -11.42
C GLU A 12 12.56 -5.48 -11.88
N LYS A 13 12.31 -5.52 -13.18
CA LYS A 13 11.06 -6.04 -13.72
C LYS A 13 10.86 -7.51 -13.41
N GLU A 14 11.91 -8.31 -13.44
CA GLU A 14 11.84 -9.73 -13.11
C GLU A 14 11.46 -9.96 -11.65
N ASN A 15 11.84 -9.06 -10.74
CA ASN A 15 11.55 -9.16 -9.32
C ASN A 15 10.24 -8.47 -8.92
N MET A 16 9.57 -7.80 -9.85
CA MET A 16 8.28 -7.17 -9.59
C MET A 16 7.17 -8.21 -9.52
N ARG A 17 6.23 -7.97 -8.60
CA ARG A 17 5.04 -8.81 -8.47
C ARG A 17 4.04 -8.48 -9.56
N THR A 18 3.34 -9.50 -10.01
CA THR A 18 2.28 -9.35 -11.04
C THR A 18 0.88 -9.56 -10.46
N ASP A 19 0.79 -9.96 -9.19
CA ASP A 19 -0.46 -10.28 -8.51
C ASP A 19 -1.04 -9.10 -7.70
N ILE A 20 -0.54 -7.90 -7.93
CA ILE A 20 -0.97 -6.71 -7.20
C ILE A 20 -2.21 -6.13 -7.86
N PRO A 21 -3.31 -5.91 -7.09
CA PRO A 21 -4.50 -5.29 -7.66
C PRO A 21 -4.23 -3.83 -8.02
N ASP A 22 -5.03 -3.30 -8.94
CA ASP A 22 -5.00 -1.88 -9.26
C ASP A 22 -5.71 -1.11 -8.15
N PHE A 23 -4.97 -0.31 -7.41
CA PHE A 23 -5.51 0.56 -6.37
C PHE A 23 -4.79 1.90 -6.37
N ARG A 24 -5.41 2.89 -5.78
CA ARG A 24 -4.86 4.25 -5.71
C ARG A 24 -5.14 4.90 -4.36
N ALA A 25 -4.55 6.07 -4.12
CA ALA A 25 -4.81 6.85 -2.92
C ALA A 25 -6.33 7.10 -2.77
N GLY A 26 -6.82 6.93 -1.56
CA GLY A 26 -8.25 7.01 -1.23
C GLY A 26 -8.94 5.67 -1.12
N ASP A 27 -8.37 4.62 -1.68
CA ASP A 27 -8.93 3.27 -1.58
C ASP A 27 -8.64 2.67 -0.20
N THR A 28 -9.59 1.90 0.32
CA THR A 28 -9.39 1.12 1.54
C THR A 28 -8.90 -0.25 1.15
N VAL A 29 -7.78 -0.66 1.73
CA VAL A 29 -7.15 -1.94 1.42
C VAL A 29 -6.89 -2.74 2.69
N LYS A 30 -6.81 -4.06 2.52
CA LYS A 30 -6.27 -4.98 3.53
C LYS A 30 -4.94 -5.50 3.03
N VAL A 31 -3.88 -5.23 3.79
CA VAL A 31 -2.55 -5.75 3.49
C VAL A 31 -2.30 -6.95 4.39
N HIS A 32 -2.15 -8.11 3.80
CA HIS A 32 -1.87 -9.36 4.51
C HIS A 32 -0.36 -9.54 4.57
N VAL A 33 0.21 -9.38 5.76
CA VAL A 33 1.66 -9.40 5.97
C VAL A 33 2.06 -10.69 6.68
N ARG A 34 3.07 -11.36 6.15
CA ARG A 34 3.67 -12.51 6.82
C ARG A 34 4.61 -12.04 7.91
N ILE A 35 4.39 -12.52 9.12
CA ILE A 35 5.26 -12.24 10.25
C ILE A 35 5.88 -13.55 10.69
N ARG A 36 7.22 -13.57 10.76
CA ARG A 36 7.95 -14.73 11.24
C ARG A 36 8.43 -14.46 12.64
N GLU A 37 8.01 -15.31 13.59
CA GLU A 37 8.41 -15.25 15.00
C GLU A 37 9.04 -16.59 15.38
N GLY A 38 10.37 -16.65 15.40
CA GLY A 38 11.10 -17.90 15.62
C GLY A 38 10.84 -18.88 14.46
N GLU A 39 10.34 -20.07 14.79
CA GLU A 39 9.98 -21.08 13.78
C GLU A 39 8.53 -20.96 13.31
N LYS A 40 7.77 -20.07 13.92
CA LYS A 40 6.37 -19.85 13.58
C LYS A 40 6.20 -18.71 12.60
N GLU A 41 5.25 -18.86 11.69
CA GLU A 41 4.87 -17.86 10.72
C GLU A 41 3.37 -17.61 10.83
N ARG A 42 2.98 -16.34 10.85
CA ARG A 42 1.56 -15.95 10.89
C ARG A 42 1.29 -14.82 9.92
N ILE A 43 0.01 -14.65 9.57
CA ILE A 43 -0.44 -13.55 8.72
C ILE A 43 -1.10 -12.51 9.61
N GLN A 44 -0.65 -11.27 9.51
CA GLN A 44 -1.28 -10.13 10.15
C GLN A 44 -1.93 -9.27 9.07
N VAL A 45 -3.17 -8.86 9.30
CA VAL A 45 -3.91 -8.02 8.37
C VAL A 45 -3.88 -6.58 8.86
N PHE A 46 -3.40 -5.67 8.02
CA PHE A 46 -3.44 -4.24 8.26
C PHE A 46 -4.45 -3.63 7.30
N GLN A 47 -5.56 -3.12 7.81
CA GLN A 47 -6.61 -2.50 7.01
C GLN A 47 -6.63 -0.99 7.23
N GLY A 48 -6.68 -0.24 6.16
CA GLY A 48 -6.76 1.20 6.23
C GLY A 48 -6.89 1.85 4.87
N VAL A 49 -6.79 3.17 4.85
CA VAL A 49 -6.91 3.98 3.64
C VAL A 49 -5.52 4.25 3.08
N VAL A 50 -5.34 4.01 1.79
CA VAL A 50 -4.10 4.37 1.10
C VAL A 50 -4.05 5.89 0.99
N ILE A 51 -3.01 6.51 1.55
CA ILE A 51 -2.84 7.96 1.50
C ILE A 51 -1.76 8.39 0.51
N ARG A 52 -0.92 7.46 0.07
CA ARG A 52 0.14 7.76 -0.89
C ARG A 52 0.59 6.50 -1.61
N ARG A 53 0.89 6.63 -2.91
CA ARG A 53 1.67 5.65 -3.67
C ARG A 53 2.88 6.37 -4.26
N HIS A 54 4.04 5.74 -4.16
CA HIS A 54 5.32 6.31 -4.61
C HIS A 54 6.03 5.32 -5.54
N ASN A 55 6.65 5.83 -6.60
CA ASN A 55 7.38 5.02 -7.59
C ASN A 55 6.57 3.88 -8.19
N ARG A 56 5.34 4.16 -8.64
CA ARG A 56 4.32 3.16 -9.02
C ARG A 56 4.81 2.04 -9.93
N ASN A 57 5.69 2.33 -10.88
CA ASN A 57 6.12 1.38 -11.90
C ASN A 57 7.55 0.88 -11.69
N GLN A 58 8.07 0.99 -10.47
CA GLN A 58 9.43 0.59 -10.14
C GLN A 58 9.45 -0.47 -9.05
N LEU A 59 10.52 -1.26 -8.98
CA LEU A 59 10.72 -2.24 -7.92
C LEU A 59 10.74 -1.60 -6.54
N THR A 60 11.17 -0.34 -6.44
CA THR A 60 11.21 0.45 -5.22
C THR A 60 9.88 1.05 -4.85
N ALA A 61 8.79 0.71 -5.55
CA ALA A 61 7.47 1.23 -5.28
C ALA A 61 7.05 0.97 -3.84
N THR A 62 6.44 1.98 -3.22
CA THR A 62 5.90 1.88 -1.86
C THR A 62 4.49 2.46 -1.84
N PHE A 63 3.74 2.10 -0.81
CA PHE A 63 2.46 2.75 -0.54
C PHE A 63 2.29 2.91 0.97
N THR A 64 1.57 3.95 1.35
CA THR A 64 1.34 4.27 2.76
C THR A 64 -0.13 4.07 3.07
N VAL A 65 -0.42 3.30 4.13
CA VAL A 65 -1.76 3.01 4.61
C VAL A 65 -1.94 3.62 5.99
N ARG A 66 -3.04 4.35 6.17
CA ARG A 66 -3.42 4.97 7.44
C ARG A 66 -4.65 4.30 8.00
N LYS A 67 -4.61 3.96 9.27
CA LYS A 67 -5.79 3.52 10.02
C LYS A 67 -5.88 4.29 11.34
N VAL A 68 -7.08 4.33 11.90
CA VAL A 68 -7.30 4.82 13.26
C VAL A 68 -7.52 3.62 14.15
N SER A 69 -6.70 3.51 15.18
CA SER A 69 -6.77 2.42 16.14
C SER A 69 -6.84 3.02 17.54
N TYR A 70 -7.91 2.73 18.27
CA TYR A 70 -8.15 3.28 19.61
C TYR A 70 -8.05 4.81 19.67
N GLY A 71 -8.58 5.50 18.64
CA GLY A 71 -8.53 6.97 18.55
C GLY A 71 -7.19 7.54 18.10
N ILE A 72 -6.20 6.70 17.84
CA ILE A 72 -4.86 7.13 17.40
C ILE A 72 -4.66 6.77 15.93
N GLY A 73 -4.20 7.75 15.14
CA GLY A 73 -3.83 7.51 13.76
C GLY A 73 -2.51 6.76 13.65
N VAL A 74 -2.51 5.67 12.89
CA VAL A 74 -1.33 4.85 12.64
C VAL A 74 -1.10 4.76 11.15
N GLU A 75 0.12 5.03 10.71
CA GLU A 75 0.51 4.92 9.30
C GLU A 75 1.64 3.92 9.16
N ARG A 76 1.56 3.09 8.12
CA ARG A 76 2.64 2.18 7.74
C ARG A 76 2.95 2.34 6.27
N ILE A 77 4.25 2.32 5.98
CA ILE A 77 4.76 2.32 4.60
C ILE A 77 5.09 0.87 4.24
N PHE A 78 4.50 0.39 3.15
CA PHE A 78 4.72 -0.97 2.67
C PHE A 78 5.46 -0.93 1.33
N PRO A 79 6.56 -1.70 1.20
CA PRO A 79 7.15 -1.94 -0.12
C PRO A 79 6.19 -2.79 -0.95
N LEU A 80 5.77 -2.26 -2.11
CA LEU A 80 4.73 -2.88 -2.94
C LEU A 80 5.09 -4.31 -3.39
N HIS A 81 6.37 -4.53 -3.72
CA HIS A 81 6.86 -5.80 -4.24
C HIS A 81 7.54 -6.67 -3.18
N SER A 82 7.30 -6.38 -1.90
CA SER A 82 7.89 -7.17 -0.82
C SER A 82 7.36 -8.61 -0.79
N PRO A 83 8.24 -9.61 -0.66
CA PRO A 83 7.80 -10.99 -0.49
C PRO A 83 7.08 -11.24 0.84
N MET A 84 7.22 -10.33 1.81
CA MET A 84 6.52 -10.43 3.09
C MET A 84 5.04 -10.09 2.98
N ILE A 85 4.61 -9.45 1.91
CA ILE A 85 3.20 -9.19 1.64
C ILE A 85 2.60 -10.44 0.99
N GLU A 86 1.68 -11.10 1.69
CA GLU A 86 0.97 -12.27 1.15
C GLU A 86 0.06 -11.86 0.02
N LYS A 87 -0.80 -10.88 0.29
CA LYS A 87 -1.72 -10.31 -0.71
C LYS A 87 -2.22 -8.94 -0.28
N ILE A 88 -2.76 -8.21 -1.22
CA ILE A 88 -3.43 -6.93 -1.00
C ILE A 88 -4.85 -7.07 -1.54
N GLU A 89 -5.85 -6.79 -0.69
CA GLU A 89 -7.25 -6.78 -1.09
C GLU A 89 -7.79 -5.36 -1.08
N VAL A 90 -8.45 -4.96 -2.16
CA VAL A 90 -9.16 -3.69 -2.22
C VAL A 90 -10.56 -3.90 -1.64
N VAL A 91 -10.83 -3.28 -0.50
CA VAL A 91 -12.11 -3.41 0.19
C VAL A 91 -13.12 -2.42 -0.38
N THR A 92 -12.73 -1.15 -0.49
CA THR A 92 -13.57 -0.06 -0.94
C THR A 92 -12.74 0.88 -1.78
N ARG A 93 -13.30 1.35 -2.90
CA ARG A 93 -12.63 2.34 -3.73
C ARG A 93 -13.10 3.74 -3.37
N GLY A 94 -12.15 4.61 -3.03
CA GLY A 94 -12.43 5.97 -2.60
C GLY A 94 -12.57 6.96 -3.75
N ARG A 95 -13.34 8.03 -3.53
CA ARG A 95 -13.44 9.18 -4.43
C ARG A 95 -12.51 10.27 -3.99
N VAL A 96 -11.30 10.30 -4.54
CA VAL A 96 -10.36 11.38 -4.28
C VAL A 96 -9.70 11.81 -5.57
N ARG A 97 -9.39 13.09 -5.67
CA ARG A 97 -8.71 13.68 -6.83
C ARG A 97 -7.20 13.75 -6.61
N ARG A 98 -6.75 13.77 -5.37
CA ARG A 98 -5.35 13.89 -5.01
C ARG A 98 -4.72 12.53 -4.77
N SER A 99 -3.50 12.34 -5.25
CA SER A 99 -2.75 11.11 -5.02
C SER A 99 -2.14 11.03 -3.61
N ARG A 100 -2.17 12.13 -2.86
CA ARG A 100 -1.68 12.19 -1.48
C ARG A 100 -2.78 12.73 -0.58
N LEU A 101 -3.04 12.05 0.53
CA LEU A 101 -4.12 12.36 1.44
C LEU A 101 -3.61 12.76 2.83
N TYR A 102 -2.57 13.58 2.86
CA TYR A 102 -1.99 14.04 4.12
C TYR A 102 -2.97 14.84 4.97
N TYR A 103 -3.93 15.52 4.36
CA TYR A 103 -4.94 16.26 5.11
C TYR A 103 -5.79 15.38 6.03
N LEU A 104 -5.89 14.08 5.76
CA LEU A 104 -6.62 13.15 6.63
C LEU A 104 -6.02 13.05 8.03
N ARG A 105 -4.74 13.37 8.16
CA ARG A 105 -4.06 13.37 9.46
C ARG A 105 -4.65 14.38 10.43
N ASN A 106 -5.27 15.42 9.90
CA ASN A 106 -5.86 16.51 10.68
C ASN A 106 -7.36 16.38 10.86
N LEU A 107 -7.98 15.34 10.31
CA LEU A 107 -9.40 15.11 10.39
C LEU A 107 -9.73 14.02 11.42
N ARG A 108 -10.91 14.12 12.02
CA ARG A 108 -11.40 13.14 13.00
C ARG A 108 -12.85 12.78 12.70
N GLY A 109 -13.26 11.55 13.08
CA GLY A 109 -14.61 11.09 12.95
C GLY A 109 -15.12 11.07 11.51
N LYS A 110 -16.33 11.55 11.30
CA LYS A 110 -16.95 11.54 9.98
C LYS A 110 -16.21 12.39 8.96
N ALA A 111 -15.52 13.45 9.39
CA ALA A 111 -14.77 14.32 8.49
C ALA A 111 -13.61 13.63 7.80
N ALA A 112 -13.07 12.56 8.40
CA ALA A 112 -11.97 11.79 7.83
C ALA A 112 -12.45 10.70 6.85
N ARG A 113 -13.75 10.48 6.72
CA ARG A 113 -14.28 9.44 5.82
C ARG A 113 -14.24 9.90 4.36
N ILE A 114 -13.84 9.00 3.50
CA ILE A 114 -13.78 9.21 2.06
C ILE A 114 -14.99 8.54 1.43
N LYS A 115 -15.68 9.25 0.53
CA LYS A 115 -16.82 8.68 -0.18
C LYS A 115 -16.37 7.56 -1.10
N GLU A 116 -17.20 6.53 -1.22
CA GLU A 116 -16.93 5.43 -2.13
C GLU A 116 -16.99 5.89 -3.59
N ARG A 117 -16.10 5.35 -4.39
CA ARG A 117 -16.16 5.51 -5.86
C ARG A 117 -17.27 4.63 -6.40
N ARG A 118 -18.05 5.22 -7.26
CA ARG A 118 -19.09 4.52 -7.98
C ARG A 118 -18.86 4.56 -9.47
#